data_fd6238d89e9ca7e90a2d592fba679714
#
_entry.id   fd6238d89e9ca7e90a2d592fba679714
#
_cell.length_a   1.000
_cell.length_b   1.000
_cell.length_c   1.000
_cell.angle_alpha   90.00
_cell.angle_beta   90.00
_cell.angle_gamma   90.00
#
_symmetry.space_group_name_H-M   'P 1'
#
loop_
_entity.id
_entity.type
_entity.pdbx_description
1 polymer ?
#
loop_
_entity_poly.entity_id
_entity_poly.type
_entity_poly.pdbx_seq_one_letter_code
_entity_poly.pdbx_strand_id
1 'polypeptide(L)'
;LSICLAVGPDNFQKLLSGAGEMDYHFRSADFKENIPVILALITIWYNNFWGIETEAIIPYSEYLKSFPAYLQQGIMESNGKGIDRNGKPVDYQTGNIIWGASGTNAQHAFFQLMHQGTKLVPADFIGFAKPLHEGNDHHDKLMSNFFAQTQALMLGKSAKKVTSEMKLKGKSDAEIKKMEERGIDI
;
A
#
# COMPACT_ATOMS: atom_id res chain seq x y z
N LEU A 1 21.25 -10.78 -17.50
CA LEU A 1 21.16 -11.60 -18.72
C LEU A 1 19.88 -12.45 -18.74
N SER A 2 19.52 -13.17 -17.65
CA SER A 2 18.34 -14.04 -17.59
C SER A 2 17.01 -13.33 -17.90
N ILE A 3 16.80 -12.12 -17.36
CA ILE A 3 15.62 -11.31 -17.67
C ILE A 3 15.59 -10.94 -19.16
N CYS A 4 16.71 -10.51 -19.72
CA CYS A 4 16.82 -10.18 -21.14
C CYS A 4 16.48 -11.38 -22.04
N LEU A 5 16.95 -12.57 -21.68
CA LEU A 5 16.61 -13.81 -22.40
C LEU A 5 15.12 -14.16 -22.28
N ALA A 6 14.51 -13.91 -21.12
CA ALA A 6 13.10 -14.23 -20.89
C ALA A 6 12.13 -13.29 -21.61
N VAL A 7 12.41 -11.99 -21.63
CA VAL A 7 11.49 -10.94 -22.14
C VAL A 7 11.89 -10.39 -23.53
N GLY A 8 13.06 -10.77 -24.02
CA GLY A 8 13.68 -10.24 -25.25
C GLY A 8 14.40 -8.90 -25.03
N PRO A 9 15.33 -8.55 -25.96
CA PRO A 9 16.19 -7.37 -25.80
C PRO A 9 15.40 -6.05 -25.80
N ASP A 10 14.37 -5.93 -26.61
CA ASP A 10 13.58 -4.67 -26.71
C ASP A 10 12.79 -4.39 -25.43
N ASN A 11 12.17 -5.40 -24.84
CA ASN A 11 11.46 -5.25 -23.58
C ASN A 11 12.42 -5.04 -22.41
N PHE A 12 13.57 -5.69 -22.44
CA PHE A 12 14.64 -5.44 -21.46
C PHE A 12 15.14 -4.00 -21.55
N GLN A 13 15.34 -3.46 -22.73
CA GLN A 13 15.72 -2.06 -22.91
C GLN A 13 14.65 -1.10 -22.37
N LYS A 14 13.36 -1.38 -22.60
CA LYS A 14 12.26 -0.59 -22.01
C LYS A 14 12.27 -0.62 -20.48
N LEU A 15 12.55 -1.77 -19.88
CA LEU A 15 12.70 -1.89 -18.42
C LEU A 15 13.84 -0.99 -17.90
N LEU A 16 15.00 -1.02 -18.57
CA LEU A 16 16.14 -0.18 -18.22
C LEU A 16 15.83 1.32 -18.41
N SER A 17 15.09 1.68 -19.47
CA SER A 17 14.68 3.06 -19.71
C SER A 17 13.79 3.59 -18.59
N GLY A 18 12.80 2.81 -18.14
CA GLY A 18 11.95 3.19 -17.00
C GLY A 18 12.74 3.39 -15.70
N ALA A 19 13.71 2.51 -15.43
CA ALA A 19 14.62 2.69 -14.30
C ALA A 19 15.45 3.98 -14.45
N GLY A 20 15.98 4.25 -15.64
CA GLY A 20 16.74 5.46 -15.94
C GLY A 20 15.93 6.74 -15.80
N GLU A 21 14.64 6.72 -16.16
CA GLU A 21 13.71 7.85 -15.95
C GLU A 21 13.53 8.15 -14.46
N MET A 22 13.37 7.13 -13.61
CA MET A 22 13.27 7.30 -12.17
C MET A 22 14.58 7.79 -11.56
N ASP A 23 15.73 7.31 -12.02
CA ASP A 23 17.06 7.80 -11.61
C ASP A 23 17.24 9.29 -11.95
N TYR A 24 16.78 9.70 -13.13
CA TYR A 24 16.80 11.11 -13.52
C TYR A 24 15.88 11.95 -12.64
N HIS A 25 14.64 11.50 -12.41
CA HIS A 25 13.67 12.16 -11.54
C HIS A 25 14.26 12.32 -10.11
N PHE A 26 14.82 11.25 -9.54
CA PHE A 26 15.43 11.30 -8.20
C PHE A 26 16.54 12.34 -8.08
N ARG A 27 17.35 12.50 -9.12
CA ARG A 27 18.49 13.45 -9.11
C ARG A 27 18.10 14.90 -9.42
N SER A 28 17.01 15.12 -10.15
CA SER A 28 16.68 16.43 -10.73
C SER A 28 15.42 17.09 -10.16
N ALA A 29 14.49 16.33 -9.59
CA ALA A 29 13.26 16.89 -9.06
C ALA A 29 13.49 17.60 -7.71
N ASP A 30 12.76 18.70 -7.48
CA ASP A 30 12.73 19.37 -6.19
C ASP A 30 12.24 18.41 -5.10
N PHE A 31 12.73 18.53 -3.87
CA PHE A 31 12.41 17.60 -2.77
C PHE A 31 10.91 17.41 -2.55
N LYS A 32 10.11 18.46 -2.67
CA LYS A 32 8.65 18.40 -2.52
C LYS A 32 7.90 17.71 -3.67
N GLU A 33 8.59 17.43 -4.76
CA GLU A 33 8.06 16.74 -5.95
C GLU A 33 8.77 15.42 -6.20
N ASN A 34 9.84 15.15 -5.46
CA ASN A 34 10.70 13.98 -5.62
C ASN A 34 10.06 12.76 -4.95
N ILE A 35 9.48 11.88 -5.77
CA ILE A 35 8.72 10.72 -5.29
C ILE A 35 9.55 9.83 -4.33
N PRO A 36 10.76 9.36 -4.67
CA PRO A 36 11.58 8.55 -3.76
C PRO A 36 11.87 9.26 -2.43
N VAL A 37 12.16 10.56 -2.46
CA VAL A 37 12.44 11.34 -1.25
C VAL A 37 11.20 11.46 -0.38
N ILE A 38 10.04 11.76 -0.97
CA ILE A 38 8.76 11.88 -0.25
C ILE A 38 8.40 10.54 0.41
N LEU A 39 8.49 9.42 -0.32
CA LEU A 39 8.19 8.10 0.23
C LEU A 39 9.13 7.75 1.39
N ALA A 40 10.43 8.00 1.25
CA ALA A 40 11.41 7.77 2.32
C ALA A 40 11.10 8.63 3.56
N LEU A 41 10.76 9.90 3.39
CA LEU A 41 10.38 10.80 4.49
C LEU A 41 9.09 10.35 5.18
N ILE A 42 8.11 9.88 4.44
CA ILE A 42 6.85 9.34 4.99
C ILE A 42 7.15 8.07 5.82
N THR A 43 7.95 7.16 5.31
CA THR A 43 8.36 5.94 6.03
C THR A 43 9.10 6.28 7.33
N ILE A 44 10.05 7.22 7.29
CA ILE A 44 10.76 7.70 8.49
C ILE A 44 9.78 8.34 9.48
N TRP A 45 8.85 9.16 8.99
CA TRP A 45 7.83 9.81 9.81
C TRP A 45 6.95 8.80 10.55
N TYR A 46 6.42 7.83 9.86
CA TYR A 46 5.60 6.78 10.47
C TYR A 46 6.38 5.95 11.47
N ASN A 47 7.57 5.49 11.11
CA ASN A 47 8.34 4.57 11.92
C ASN A 47 8.92 5.24 13.17
N ASN A 48 9.48 6.46 13.05
CA ASN A 48 10.19 7.10 14.15
C ASN A 48 9.32 8.07 15.00
N PHE A 49 8.27 8.63 14.42
CA PHE A 49 7.47 9.64 15.14
C PHE A 49 6.09 9.10 15.56
N TRP A 50 5.54 8.14 14.83
CA TRP A 50 4.25 7.54 15.14
C TRP A 50 4.37 6.13 15.72
N GLY A 51 5.57 5.55 15.74
CA GLY A 51 5.80 4.18 16.21
C GLY A 51 5.10 3.12 15.36
N ILE A 52 4.91 3.39 14.07
CA ILE A 52 4.28 2.47 13.12
C ILE A 52 5.39 1.67 12.45
N GLU A 53 5.49 0.41 12.81
CA GLU A 53 6.61 -0.46 12.44
C GLU A 53 6.43 -1.19 11.12
N THR A 54 5.23 -1.15 10.52
CA THR A 54 4.90 -1.95 9.34
C THR A 54 4.33 -1.10 8.22
N GLU A 55 4.50 -1.59 6.98
CA GLU A 55 3.95 -0.98 5.77
C GLU A 55 3.44 -2.08 4.84
N ALA A 56 2.20 -1.93 4.40
CA ALA A 56 1.56 -2.89 3.49
C ALA A 56 1.72 -2.46 2.04
N ILE A 57 2.21 -3.35 1.19
CA ILE A 57 2.32 -3.13 -0.25
C ILE A 57 1.23 -3.94 -0.96
N ILE A 58 0.33 -3.24 -1.62
CA ILE A 58 -0.91 -3.83 -2.17
C ILE A 58 -0.99 -3.58 -3.68
N PRO A 59 -0.31 -4.40 -4.50
CA PRO A 59 -0.40 -4.29 -5.95
C PRO A 59 -1.73 -4.85 -6.48
N TYR A 60 -2.47 -4.06 -7.23
CA TYR A 60 -3.64 -4.49 -7.98
C TYR A 60 -3.24 -5.01 -9.35
N SER A 61 -2.37 -6.01 -9.33
CA SER A 61 -1.91 -6.72 -10.52
C SER A 61 -1.34 -8.07 -10.13
N GLU A 62 -1.75 -9.14 -10.80
CA GLU A 62 -1.18 -10.49 -10.60
C GLU A 62 0.30 -10.54 -11.02
N TYR A 63 0.71 -9.73 -11.99
CA TYR A 63 2.12 -9.64 -12.41
C TYR A 63 3.04 -9.08 -11.34
N LEU A 64 2.51 -8.36 -10.36
CA LEU A 64 3.24 -7.82 -9.21
C LEU A 64 3.03 -8.62 -7.92
N LYS A 65 2.48 -9.83 -7.98
CA LYS A 65 2.24 -10.65 -6.77
C LYS A 65 3.47 -10.88 -5.90
N SER A 66 4.65 -10.94 -6.49
CA SER A 66 5.92 -11.11 -5.79
C SER A 66 6.59 -9.79 -5.40
N PHE A 67 5.97 -8.64 -5.71
CA PHE A 67 6.56 -7.33 -5.44
C PHE A 67 6.73 -7.04 -3.94
N PRO A 68 5.77 -7.38 -3.04
CA PRO A 68 6.01 -7.25 -1.61
C PRO A 68 7.23 -8.05 -1.13
N ALA A 69 7.40 -9.29 -1.58
CA ALA A 69 8.56 -10.11 -1.24
C ALA A 69 9.89 -9.54 -1.79
N TYR A 70 9.87 -8.97 -3.00
CA TYR A 70 11.02 -8.25 -3.54
C TYR A 70 11.42 -7.05 -2.67
N LEU A 71 10.43 -6.26 -2.22
CA LEU A 71 10.67 -5.11 -1.34
C LEU A 71 11.13 -5.52 0.07
N GLN A 72 10.75 -6.69 0.56
CA GLN A 72 11.32 -7.24 1.80
C GLN A 72 12.84 -7.33 1.70
N GLN A 73 13.36 -7.88 0.61
CA GLN A 73 14.81 -7.93 0.39
C GLN A 73 15.38 -6.53 0.15
N GLY A 74 14.73 -5.71 -0.69
CA GLY A 74 15.22 -4.37 -1.03
C GLY A 74 15.25 -3.40 0.15
N ILE A 75 14.29 -3.48 1.07
CA ILE A 75 14.13 -2.54 2.19
C ILE A 75 14.57 -3.16 3.52
N MET A 76 14.01 -4.31 3.90
CA MET A 76 14.27 -4.89 5.23
C MET A 76 15.72 -5.38 5.35
N GLU A 77 16.25 -6.06 4.33
CA GLU A 77 17.65 -6.48 4.32
C GLU A 77 18.60 -5.29 4.22
N SER A 78 18.32 -4.32 3.36
CA SER A 78 19.21 -3.19 3.12
C SER A 78 19.21 -2.18 4.26
N ASN A 79 18.05 -1.85 4.83
CA ASN A 79 17.89 -0.81 5.85
C ASN A 79 17.78 -1.35 7.28
N GLY A 80 17.56 -2.65 7.47
CA GLY A 80 17.40 -3.28 8.79
C GLY A 80 18.73 -3.40 9.55
N LYS A 81 19.43 -2.28 9.76
CA LYS A 81 20.76 -2.22 10.42
C LYS A 81 20.65 -1.46 11.73
N GLY A 82 21.10 -2.06 12.81
CA GLY A 82 21.18 -1.43 14.14
C GLY A 82 22.51 -0.70 14.42
N ILE A 83 23.41 -0.61 13.44
CA ILE A 83 24.74 -0.03 13.57
C ILE A 83 24.96 0.99 12.45
N ASP A 84 25.45 2.17 12.78
CA ASP A 84 25.82 3.21 11.83
C ASP A 84 27.12 2.91 11.09
N ARG A 85 27.51 3.78 10.14
CA ARG A 85 28.75 3.62 9.36
C ARG A 85 30.03 3.73 10.19
N ASN A 86 29.95 4.23 11.42
CA ASN A 86 31.08 4.35 12.35
C ASN A 86 31.12 3.18 13.36
N GLY A 87 30.27 2.17 13.19
CA GLY A 87 30.19 1.02 14.08
C GLY A 87 29.46 1.28 15.41
N LYS A 88 28.72 2.36 15.51
CA LYS A 88 27.95 2.71 16.72
C LYS A 88 26.51 2.24 16.62
N PRO A 89 25.91 1.72 17.71
CA PRO A 89 24.47 1.46 17.76
C PRO A 89 23.68 2.72 17.44
N VAL A 90 22.60 2.59 16.65
CA VAL A 90 21.67 3.68 16.38
C VAL A 90 20.58 3.71 17.46
N ASP A 91 20.06 4.91 17.75
CA ASP A 91 18.99 5.17 18.73
C ASP A 91 17.65 5.52 18.07
N TYR A 92 17.51 5.23 16.78
CA TYR A 92 16.32 5.45 15.97
C TYR A 92 15.97 4.19 15.17
N GLN A 93 14.75 4.14 14.65
CA GLN A 93 14.28 3.04 13.80
C GLN A 93 14.82 3.18 12.38
N THR A 94 15.39 2.11 11.83
CA THR A 94 16.10 2.13 10.53
C THR A 94 15.32 1.49 9.39
N GLY A 95 14.52 0.48 9.65
CA GLY A 95 13.73 -0.23 8.65
C GLY A 95 12.37 -0.62 9.19
N ASN A 96 11.36 -0.54 8.34
CA ASN A 96 10.02 -1.02 8.64
C ASN A 96 9.80 -2.44 8.12
N ILE A 97 8.81 -3.11 8.65
CA ILE A 97 8.40 -4.45 8.24
C ILE A 97 7.53 -4.33 7.00
N ILE A 98 8.01 -4.80 5.87
CA ILE A 98 7.27 -4.83 4.61
C ILE A 98 6.49 -6.12 4.49
N TRP A 99 5.21 -6.01 4.18
CA TRP A 99 4.31 -7.13 3.92
C TRP A 99 3.24 -6.75 2.90
N GLY A 100 2.46 -7.69 2.44
CA GLY A 100 1.37 -7.40 1.51
C GLY A 100 1.03 -8.57 0.61
N ALA A 101 0.04 -8.35 -0.23
CA ALA A 101 -0.42 -9.31 -1.24
C ALA A 101 -1.15 -8.57 -2.37
N SER A 102 -1.43 -9.27 -3.47
CA SER A 102 -2.25 -8.73 -4.56
C SER A 102 -3.61 -8.23 -4.03
N GLY A 103 -4.05 -7.08 -4.48
CA GLY A 103 -5.17 -6.33 -3.92
C GLY A 103 -6.45 -7.13 -3.72
N THR A 104 -6.88 -7.93 -4.72
CA THR A 104 -8.07 -8.78 -4.62
C THR A 104 -7.93 -9.86 -3.55
N ASN A 105 -6.76 -10.51 -3.44
CA ASN A 105 -6.50 -11.50 -2.40
C ASN A 105 -6.37 -10.85 -1.02
N ALA A 106 -5.73 -9.68 -0.94
CA ALA A 106 -5.56 -8.89 0.26
C ALA A 106 -6.90 -8.55 0.94
N GLN A 107 -7.96 -8.27 0.15
CA GLN A 107 -9.30 -7.98 0.66
C GLN A 107 -9.86 -9.10 1.54
N HIS A 108 -9.55 -10.36 1.21
CA HIS A 108 -10.01 -11.52 1.95
C HIS A 108 -9.02 -12.01 3.02
N ALA A 109 -7.80 -11.45 3.05
CA ALA A 109 -6.76 -11.88 3.98
C ALA A 109 -6.63 -10.95 5.19
N PHE A 110 -6.50 -9.64 4.99
CA PHE A 110 -6.16 -8.72 6.07
C PHE A 110 -6.85 -7.34 6.02
N PHE A 111 -7.69 -7.05 5.03
CA PHE A 111 -8.37 -5.75 4.96
C PHE A 111 -9.31 -5.50 6.13
N GLN A 112 -9.85 -6.56 6.74
CA GLN A 112 -10.64 -6.43 7.97
C GLN A 112 -9.83 -5.70 9.07
N LEU A 113 -8.56 -6.08 9.26
CA LEU A 113 -7.67 -5.41 10.20
C LEU A 113 -7.42 -3.94 9.83
N MET A 114 -7.22 -3.67 8.53
CA MET A 114 -6.95 -2.31 8.06
C MET A 114 -8.15 -1.37 8.19
N HIS A 115 -9.37 -1.89 7.99
CA HIS A 115 -10.59 -1.10 8.08
C HIS A 115 -11.12 -0.92 9.51
N GLN A 116 -11.07 -1.97 10.33
CA GLN A 116 -11.74 -2.02 11.64
C GLN A 116 -10.83 -2.47 12.79
N GLY A 117 -9.55 -2.71 12.51
CA GLY A 117 -8.60 -3.10 13.54
C GLY A 117 -8.09 -1.92 14.36
N THR A 118 -7.38 -2.25 15.44
CA THR A 118 -6.78 -1.26 16.35
C THR A 118 -5.37 -0.84 15.94
N LYS A 119 -4.85 -1.38 14.83
CA LYS A 119 -3.50 -1.10 14.34
C LYS A 119 -3.57 -0.09 13.18
N LEU A 120 -2.75 0.95 13.26
CA LEU A 120 -2.54 1.83 12.13
C LEU A 120 -1.53 1.19 11.17
N VAL A 121 -1.93 0.97 9.93
CA VAL A 121 -1.12 0.33 8.89
C VAL A 121 -1.07 1.25 7.68
N PRO A 122 0.05 1.95 7.44
CA PRO A 122 0.29 2.62 6.16
C PRO A 122 0.27 1.60 5.02
N ALA A 123 -0.30 1.99 3.89
CA ALA A 123 -0.44 1.09 2.76
C ALA A 123 -0.20 1.79 1.44
N ASP A 124 0.66 1.19 0.62
CA ASP A 124 0.91 1.58 -0.75
C ASP A 124 0.06 0.74 -1.70
N PHE A 125 -0.90 1.40 -2.35
CA PHE A 125 -1.73 0.79 -3.38
C PHE A 125 -1.13 1.07 -4.75
N ILE A 126 -0.84 0.01 -5.50
CA ILE A 126 -0.21 0.10 -6.82
C ILE A 126 -1.15 -0.44 -7.89
N GLY A 127 -1.50 0.40 -8.85
CA GLY A 127 -2.34 0.04 -9.99
C GLY A 127 -1.77 0.56 -11.31
N PHE A 128 -2.06 -0.15 -12.38
CA PHE A 128 -1.69 0.30 -13.74
C PHE A 128 -2.82 1.11 -14.36
N ALA A 129 -2.48 2.22 -15.00
CA ALA A 129 -3.45 3.05 -15.71
C ALA A 129 -4.02 2.36 -16.97
N LYS A 130 -3.26 1.43 -17.55
CA LYS A 130 -3.65 0.68 -18.76
C LYS A 130 -3.47 -0.82 -18.53
N PRO A 131 -4.39 -1.65 -19.06
CA PRO A 131 -4.22 -3.11 -19.03
C PRO A 131 -3.06 -3.55 -19.95
N LEU A 132 -2.48 -4.70 -19.64
CA LEU A 132 -1.50 -5.35 -20.52
C LEU A 132 -2.17 -6.12 -21.66
N HIS A 133 -3.47 -6.42 -21.54
CA HIS A 133 -4.25 -7.17 -22.52
C HIS A 133 -5.55 -6.45 -22.78
N GLU A 134 -5.90 -6.31 -24.05
CA GLU A 134 -7.16 -5.72 -24.48
C GLU A 134 -8.27 -6.79 -24.52
N GLY A 135 -9.52 -6.35 -24.56
CA GLY A 135 -10.66 -7.17 -24.96
C GLY A 135 -11.58 -7.69 -23.87
N ASN A 136 -11.46 -7.21 -22.61
CA ASN A 136 -12.43 -7.54 -21.56
C ASN A 136 -12.52 -6.41 -20.48
N ASP A 137 -13.53 -6.52 -19.63
CA ASP A 137 -13.82 -5.55 -18.55
C ASP A 137 -13.08 -5.86 -17.23
N HIS A 138 -12.15 -6.81 -17.22
CA HIS A 138 -11.44 -7.23 -16.00
C HIS A 138 -10.61 -6.10 -15.40
N HIS A 139 -9.95 -5.29 -16.26
CA HIS A 139 -9.16 -4.17 -15.80
C HIS A 139 -10.03 -3.10 -15.13
N ASP A 140 -11.17 -2.75 -15.73
CA ASP A 140 -12.10 -1.76 -15.19
C ASP A 140 -12.67 -2.22 -13.84
N LYS A 141 -13.03 -3.49 -13.72
CA LYS A 141 -13.45 -4.10 -12.45
C LYS A 141 -12.35 -4.07 -11.41
N LEU A 142 -11.12 -4.37 -11.79
CA LEU A 142 -9.95 -4.34 -10.90
C LEU A 142 -9.69 -2.91 -10.40
N MET A 143 -9.70 -1.93 -11.29
CA MET A 143 -9.49 -0.52 -10.95
C MET A 143 -10.67 0.05 -10.14
N SER A 144 -11.90 -0.38 -10.41
CA SER A 144 -13.06 -0.01 -9.57
C SER A 144 -12.87 -0.48 -8.12
N ASN A 145 -12.38 -1.70 -7.92
CA ASN A 145 -12.02 -2.21 -6.59
C ASN A 145 -10.85 -1.43 -5.96
N PHE A 146 -9.80 -1.15 -6.72
CA PHE A 146 -8.68 -0.33 -6.29
C PHE A 146 -9.15 1.02 -5.72
N PHE A 147 -9.94 1.77 -6.50
CA PHE A 147 -10.45 3.08 -6.06
C PHE A 147 -11.45 2.97 -4.91
N ALA A 148 -12.31 1.97 -4.91
CA ALA A 148 -13.27 1.77 -3.83
C ALA A 148 -12.59 1.49 -2.48
N GLN A 149 -11.55 0.65 -2.48
CA GLN A 149 -10.82 0.30 -1.25
C GLN A 149 -9.98 1.49 -0.74
N THR A 150 -9.27 2.17 -1.61
CA THR A 150 -8.48 3.35 -1.22
C THR A 150 -9.40 4.48 -0.71
N GLN A 151 -10.54 4.70 -1.36
CA GLN A 151 -11.54 5.67 -0.92
C GLN A 151 -12.12 5.30 0.45
N ALA A 152 -12.47 4.03 0.66
CA ALA A 152 -13.03 3.56 1.92
C ALA A 152 -12.05 3.73 3.08
N LEU A 153 -10.77 3.41 2.88
CA LEU A 153 -9.70 3.60 3.88
C LEU A 153 -9.46 5.10 4.16
N MET A 154 -9.47 5.95 3.14
CA MET A 154 -9.21 7.38 3.29
C MET A 154 -10.36 8.12 3.98
N LEU A 155 -11.60 7.83 3.62
CA LEU A 155 -12.76 8.59 4.08
C LEU A 155 -13.45 7.96 5.29
N GLY A 156 -13.36 6.64 5.45
CA GLY A 156 -14.15 5.90 6.42
C GLY A 156 -15.65 6.09 6.23
N LYS A 157 -16.40 5.79 7.26
CA LYS A 157 -17.83 6.10 7.32
C LYS A 157 -18.13 6.94 8.57
N SER A 158 -18.84 8.04 8.40
CA SER A 158 -19.31 8.80 9.56
C SER A 158 -20.46 8.08 10.26
N ALA A 159 -20.57 8.24 11.58
CA ALA A 159 -21.68 7.66 12.35
C ALA A 159 -23.07 8.00 11.76
N LYS A 160 -23.24 9.24 11.25
CA LYS A 160 -24.48 9.63 10.57
C LYS A 160 -24.79 8.80 9.33
N LYS A 161 -23.77 8.52 8.51
CA LYS A 161 -23.93 7.71 7.29
C LYS A 161 -24.29 6.27 7.65
N VAL A 162 -23.63 5.73 8.64
CA VAL A 162 -23.87 4.37 9.13
C VAL A 162 -25.29 4.24 9.69
N THR A 163 -25.71 5.16 10.57
CA THR A 163 -27.10 5.22 11.09
C THR A 163 -28.12 5.27 9.96
N SER A 164 -27.90 6.10 8.93
CA SER A 164 -28.79 6.20 7.77
C SER A 164 -28.88 4.88 6.98
N GLU A 165 -27.74 4.24 6.71
CA GLU A 165 -27.70 2.95 6.01
C GLU A 165 -28.42 1.84 6.81
N MET A 166 -28.29 1.84 8.14
CA MET A 166 -28.99 0.87 8.99
C MET A 166 -30.51 1.08 9.01
N LYS A 167 -30.95 2.33 9.06
CA LYS A 167 -32.37 2.66 8.91
C LYS A 167 -32.94 2.19 7.57
N LEU A 168 -32.19 2.38 6.48
CA LEU A 168 -32.55 1.86 5.17
C LEU A 168 -32.63 0.33 5.11
N LYS A 169 -31.85 -0.37 5.93
CA LYS A 169 -31.88 -1.82 6.11
C LYS A 169 -33.00 -2.27 7.09
N GLY A 170 -33.84 -1.36 7.55
CA GLY A 170 -34.98 -1.67 8.40
C GLY A 170 -34.66 -1.81 9.90
N LYS A 171 -33.48 -1.37 10.35
CA LYS A 171 -33.15 -1.34 11.77
C LYS A 171 -33.83 -0.19 12.47
N SER A 172 -34.37 -0.45 13.67
CA SER A 172 -34.97 0.58 14.53
C SER A 172 -33.86 1.41 15.24
N ASP A 173 -34.18 2.63 15.65
CA ASP A 173 -33.29 3.50 16.41
C ASP A 173 -32.79 2.83 17.70
N ALA A 174 -33.64 2.03 18.37
CA ALA A 174 -33.30 1.29 19.56
C ALA A 174 -32.25 0.18 19.28
N GLU A 175 -32.37 -0.53 18.17
CA GLU A 175 -31.37 -1.54 17.75
C GLU A 175 -30.04 -0.89 17.38
N ILE A 176 -30.07 0.22 16.66
CA ILE A 176 -28.86 0.97 16.27
C ILE A 176 -28.12 1.43 17.53
N LYS A 177 -28.81 2.07 18.47
CA LYS A 177 -28.23 2.54 19.73
C LYS A 177 -27.62 1.39 20.55
N LYS A 178 -28.28 0.24 20.60
CA LYS A 178 -27.76 -0.95 21.29
C LYS A 178 -26.52 -1.53 20.62
N MET A 179 -26.35 -1.38 19.32
CA MET A 179 -25.17 -1.79 18.59
C MET A 179 -24.01 -0.82 18.86
N GLU A 180 -24.26 0.48 18.86
CA GLU A 180 -23.27 1.51 19.24
C GLU A 180 -22.74 1.28 20.67
N GLU A 181 -23.62 1.03 21.62
CA GLU A 181 -23.26 0.78 23.04
C GLU A 181 -22.41 -0.51 23.23
N ARG A 182 -22.52 -1.47 22.31
CA ARG A 182 -21.71 -2.70 22.34
C ARG A 182 -20.38 -2.59 21.63
N GLY A 183 -20.03 -1.40 21.09
CA GLY A 183 -18.82 -1.22 20.30
C GLY A 183 -18.79 -2.10 19.04
N ILE A 184 -19.94 -2.53 18.56
CA ILE A 184 -20.04 -3.17 17.25
C ILE A 184 -19.89 -2.06 16.24
N ASP A 185 -18.76 -2.04 15.55
CA ASP A 185 -18.53 -1.13 14.44
C ASP A 185 -19.65 -1.27 13.42
N ILE A 186 -20.39 -0.22 13.32
CA ILE A 186 -21.59 -0.14 12.49
C ILE A 186 -21.14 0.22 11.08
#